data_7793d4ec9fadfeab032bdabe8a5135cd
#
_entry.id   7793d4ec9fadfeab032bdabe8a5135cd
#
_cell.length_a   1.000
_cell.length_b   1.000
_cell.length_c   1.000
_cell.angle_alpha   90.00
_cell.angle_beta   90.00
_cell.angle_gamma   90.00
#
_symmetry.space_group_name_H-M   'P 1'
#
loop_
_entity.id
_entity.type
_entity.pdbx_description
1 polymer ?
#
loop_
_entity_poly.entity_id
_entity_poly.type
_entity_poly.pdbx_seq_one_letter_code
_entity_poly.pdbx_strand_id
1 'polypeptide(L)'
;MKATVLVRPKPGILDPQGKAVEDSLRHLGFKVDEARVGRLLDLVVESSDPDQARAEVERMCAELLANPLIESYEIELAETA
;
A
#
# COMPACT_ATOMS: atom_id res chain seq x y z
N MET A 1 6.17 5.19 17.50
CA MET A 1 6.20 3.88 16.84
C MET A 1 6.16 4.06 15.34
N LYS A 2 6.92 3.28 14.61
CA LYS A 2 6.92 3.30 13.14
C LYS A 2 5.79 2.43 12.60
N ALA A 3 5.12 2.93 11.57
CA ALA A 3 4.12 2.16 10.85
C ALA A 3 4.41 2.22 9.36
N THR A 4 4.37 1.06 8.70
CA THR A 4 4.49 0.97 7.25
C THR A 4 3.14 0.51 6.71
N VAL A 5 2.58 1.28 5.78
CA VAL A 5 1.31 0.97 5.15
C VAL A 5 1.57 0.63 3.69
N LEU A 6 1.15 -0.57 3.29
CA LEU A 6 1.24 -1.03 1.90
C LEU A 6 -0.17 -0.97 1.30
N VAL A 7 -0.34 -0.15 0.28
CA VAL A 7 -1.64 0.03 -0.39
C VAL A 7 -1.56 -0.53 -1.79
N ARG A 8 -2.49 -1.42 -2.13
CA ARG A 8 -2.54 -2.07 -3.45
C ARG A 8 -3.94 -1.97 -4.05
N PRO A 9 -4.05 -1.91 -5.39
CA PRO A 9 -5.36 -2.03 -6.03
C PRO A 9 -5.97 -3.39 -5.74
N LYS A 10 -7.27 -3.44 -5.55
CA LYS A 10 -7.99 -4.72 -5.40
C LYS A 10 -7.95 -5.51 -6.70
N PRO A 11 -8.01 -6.87 -6.63
CA PRO A 11 -8.12 -7.68 -7.84
C PRO A 11 -9.31 -7.26 -8.68
N GLY A 12 -9.12 -7.23 -10.00
CA GLY A 12 -10.17 -6.84 -10.93
C GLY A 12 -10.35 -5.35 -11.14
N ILE A 13 -9.65 -4.51 -10.36
CA ILE A 13 -9.68 -3.06 -10.56
C ILE A 13 -8.69 -2.68 -11.67
N LEU A 14 -9.11 -1.77 -12.55
CA LEU A 14 -8.25 -1.24 -13.60
C LEU A 14 -7.08 -0.47 -12.99
N ASP A 15 -5.87 -0.84 -13.36
CA ASP A 15 -4.65 -0.22 -12.90
C ASP A 15 -3.85 0.30 -14.10
N PRO A 16 -4.09 1.55 -14.54
CA PRO A 16 -3.39 2.10 -15.70
C PRO A 16 -1.89 2.17 -15.53
N GLN A 17 -1.40 2.45 -14.30
CA GLN A 17 0.04 2.50 -14.04
C GLN A 17 0.65 1.11 -14.13
N GLY A 18 0.02 0.10 -13.55
CA GLY A 18 0.47 -1.28 -13.63
C GLY A 18 0.49 -1.78 -15.07
N LYS A 19 -0.54 -1.44 -15.84
CA LYS A 19 -0.61 -1.80 -17.25
C LYS A 19 0.53 -1.18 -18.06
N ALA A 20 0.84 0.09 -17.79
CA ALA A 20 1.95 0.77 -18.47
C ALA A 20 3.29 0.13 -18.14
N VAL A 21 3.52 -0.24 -16.87
CA VAL A 21 4.75 -0.92 -16.45
C VAL A 21 4.85 -2.28 -17.14
N GLU A 22 3.76 -3.03 -17.14
CA GLU A 22 3.67 -4.35 -17.78
C GLU A 22 4.03 -4.28 -19.25
N ASP A 23 3.42 -3.37 -19.98
CA ASP A 23 3.66 -3.20 -21.41
C ASP A 23 5.10 -2.78 -21.69
N SER A 24 5.66 -1.88 -20.89
CA SER A 24 7.04 -1.43 -21.02
C SER A 24 8.03 -2.57 -20.78
N LEU A 25 7.79 -3.38 -19.77
CA LEU A 25 8.67 -4.52 -19.47
C LEU A 25 8.64 -5.56 -20.59
N ARG A 26 7.46 -5.86 -21.15
CA ARG A 26 7.35 -6.77 -22.29
C ARG A 26 8.06 -6.21 -23.51
N HIS A 27 7.94 -4.92 -23.74
CA HIS A 27 8.61 -4.27 -24.87
C HIS A 27 10.14 -4.39 -24.74
N LEU A 28 10.67 -4.41 -23.52
CA LEU A 28 12.09 -4.61 -23.26
C LEU A 28 12.53 -6.08 -23.31
N GLY A 29 11.61 -6.99 -23.55
CA GLY A 29 11.90 -8.42 -23.69
C GLY A 29 11.71 -9.25 -22.44
N PHE A 30 11.19 -8.67 -21.36
CA PHE A 30 10.91 -9.43 -20.14
C PHE A 30 9.59 -10.18 -20.24
N LYS A 31 9.54 -11.36 -19.62
CA LYS A 31 8.34 -12.18 -19.59
C LYS A 31 7.56 -11.87 -18.33
N VAL A 32 6.63 -10.95 -18.42
CA VAL A 32 5.81 -10.50 -17.29
C VAL A 32 4.34 -10.76 -17.63
N ASP A 33 3.67 -11.52 -16.79
CA ASP A 33 2.25 -11.80 -16.98
C ASP A 33 1.40 -10.62 -16.49
N GLU A 34 1.75 -10.04 -15.36
CA GLU A 34 0.99 -8.95 -14.76
C GLU A 34 1.91 -8.06 -13.96
N ALA A 35 1.66 -6.76 -14.00
CA ALA A 35 2.30 -5.80 -13.11
C ALA A 35 1.22 -4.94 -12.47
N ARG A 36 1.40 -4.67 -11.18
CA ARG A 36 0.47 -3.84 -10.41
C ARG A 36 1.26 -2.81 -9.63
N VAL A 37 0.76 -1.58 -9.59
CA VAL A 37 1.43 -0.48 -8.92
C VAL A 37 0.61 -0.09 -7.69
N GLY A 38 1.28 -0.06 -6.56
CA GLY A 38 0.68 0.39 -5.30
C GLY A 38 1.51 1.48 -4.67
N ARG A 39 1.24 1.74 -3.39
CA ARG A 39 1.95 2.77 -2.63
C ARG A 39 2.47 2.17 -1.33
N LEU A 40 3.59 2.69 -0.89
CA LEU A 40 4.11 2.42 0.44
C LEU A 40 4.21 3.75 1.20
N LEU A 41 3.68 3.78 2.41
CA LEU A 41 3.78 4.96 3.27
C LEU A 41 4.49 4.58 4.55
N ASP A 42 5.50 5.37 4.92
CA ASP A 42 6.19 5.23 6.19
C ASP A 42 5.73 6.34 7.12
N LEU A 43 5.20 5.95 8.26
CA LEU A 43 4.65 6.87 9.25
C LEU A 43 5.37 6.69 10.58
N VAL A 44 5.52 7.78 11.31
CA VAL A 44 5.93 7.71 12.70
C VAL A 44 4.77 8.26 13.52
N VAL A 45 4.13 7.40 14.29
CA VAL A 45 3.00 7.79 15.13
C VAL A 45 3.47 7.98 16.57
N GLU A 46 2.83 8.89 17.26
CA GLU A 46 3.27 9.26 18.62
C GLU A 46 2.95 8.20 19.67
N SER A 47 1.96 7.35 19.43
CA SER A 47 1.58 6.30 20.37
C SER A 47 2.70 5.27 20.52
N SER A 48 2.93 4.84 21.75
CA SER A 48 3.87 3.76 22.07
C SER A 48 3.17 2.43 22.28
N ASP A 49 1.83 2.43 22.32
CA ASP A 49 1.03 1.23 22.45
C ASP A 49 0.72 0.66 21.06
N PRO A 50 1.16 -0.58 20.75
CA PRO A 50 0.93 -1.17 19.43
C PRO A 50 -0.54 -1.25 19.04
N ASP A 51 -1.42 -1.58 19.95
CA ASP A 51 -2.84 -1.70 19.66
C ASP A 51 -3.46 -0.34 19.33
N GLN A 52 -3.09 0.69 20.10
CA GLN A 52 -3.57 2.04 19.84
C GLN A 52 -3.00 2.60 18.54
N ALA A 53 -1.71 2.37 18.29
CA ALA A 53 -1.06 2.80 17.06
C ALA A 53 -1.72 2.17 15.84
N ARG A 54 -2.02 0.88 15.90
CA ARG A 54 -2.69 0.18 14.80
C ARG A 54 -4.07 0.75 14.56
N ALA A 55 -4.85 0.99 15.61
CA ALA A 55 -6.19 1.56 15.48
C ALA A 55 -6.14 2.94 14.83
N GLU A 56 -5.18 3.77 15.22
CA GLU A 56 -5.01 5.10 14.62
C GLU A 56 -4.64 5.01 13.14
N VAL A 57 -3.71 4.12 12.79
CA VAL A 57 -3.28 3.95 11.40
C VAL A 57 -4.42 3.38 10.54
N GLU A 58 -5.22 2.46 11.09
CA GLU A 58 -6.40 1.96 10.39
C GLU A 58 -7.39 3.07 10.07
N ARG A 59 -7.60 3.99 11.01
CA ARG A 59 -8.45 5.16 10.78
C ARG A 59 -7.86 6.06 9.71
N MET A 60 -6.55 6.29 9.72
CA MET A 60 -5.88 7.07 8.68
C MET A 60 -6.08 6.45 7.30
N CYS A 61 -5.95 5.13 7.20
CA CYS A 61 -6.18 4.42 5.95
C CYS A 61 -7.61 4.61 5.45
N ALA A 62 -8.59 4.45 6.34
CA ALA A 62 -9.99 4.59 5.98
C ALA A 62 -10.36 6.01 5.56
N GLU A 63 -9.75 7.00 6.21
CA GLU A 63 -10.11 8.41 5.98
C GLU A 63 -9.32 9.07 4.84
N LEU A 64 -8.08 8.64 4.59
CA LEU A 64 -7.19 9.34 3.66
C LEU A 64 -6.27 8.45 2.85
N LEU A 65 -5.57 7.50 3.49
CA LEU A 65 -4.41 6.84 2.87
C LEU A 65 -4.78 5.83 1.80
N ALA A 66 -5.95 5.24 1.88
CA ALA A 66 -6.42 4.26 0.91
C ALA A 66 -7.87 4.53 0.55
N ASN A 67 -8.25 4.17 -0.68
CA ASN A 67 -9.65 4.21 -1.09
C ASN A 67 -10.24 2.82 -0.87
N PRO A 68 -11.06 2.60 0.18
CA PRO A 68 -11.51 1.26 0.53
C PRO A 68 -12.40 0.59 -0.52
N LEU A 69 -12.92 1.35 -1.48
CA LEU A 69 -13.73 0.79 -2.56
C LEU A 69 -12.88 0.07 -3.61
N ILE A 70 -11.66 0.56 -3.85
CA ILE A 70 -10.82 0.06 -4.94
C ILE A 70 -9.44 -0.39 -4.49
N GLU A 71 -9.07 -0.17 -3.22
CA GLU A 71 -7.75 -0.50 -2.70
C GLU A 71 -7.83 -1.34 -1.44
N SER A 72 -6.85 -2.20 -1.26
CA SER A 72 -6.60 -2.91 0.00
C SER A 72 -5.32 -2.38 0.62
N TYR A 73 -5.16 -2.60 1.92
CA TYR A 73 -3.94 -2.17 2.59
C TYR A 73 -3.50 -3.17 3.66
N GLU A 74 -2.20 -3.14 3.95
CA GLU A 74 -1.59 -3.90 5.03
C GLU A 74 -0.81 -2.94 5.90
N ILE A 75 -0.83 -3.17 7.21
CA ILE A 75 -0.14 -2.34 8.20
C ILE A 75 0.90 -3.18 8.92
N GLU A 76 2.13 -2.70 8.94
CA GLU A 76 3.21 -3.28 9.72
C GLU A 76 3.67 -2.26 10.75
N LEU A 77 3.76 -2.69 12.00
CA LEU A 77 4.21 -1.84 13.11
C LEU A 77 5.59 -2.29 13.60
N ALA A 78 6.44 -1.32 13.91
CA ALA A 78 7.73 -1.58 14.50
C ALA A 78 8.03 -0.52 15.56
N GLU A 79 8.62 -0.94 16.67
CA GLU A 79 9.03 0.00 17.68
C GLU A 79 10.19 0.84 17.16
N THR A 80 10.13 2.15 17.44
CA THR A 80 11.28 3.02 17.21
C THR A 80 12.21 2.92 18.39
N ALA A 81 13.41 2.52 18.12
CA ALA A 81 14.43 2.45 19.17
C ALA A 81 14.81 3.86 19.64
#